data_eab6bad12e48c58d35e2253e35380faf
#
_entry.id   eab6bad12e48c58d35e2253e35380faf
#
_cell.length_a   1.000
_cell.length_b   1.000
_cell.length_c   1.000
_cell.angle_alpha   90.00
_cell.angle_beta   90.00
_cell.angle_gamma   90.00
#
_symmetry.space_group_name_H-M   'P 1'
#
loop_
_entity.id
_entity.type
_entity.pdbx_description
1 polymer ?
#
loop_
_entity_poly.entity_id
_entity_poly.type
_entity_poly.pdbx_seq_one_letter_code
_entity_poly.pdbx_strand_id
1 'polypeptide(L)'
;MGCNFCKKKDYVRINYIAPDEKEIVLKDYSSSNDEPLIIVESTKNYFTQVQLVDFVNLLEQFNLETSGIITDEPMHSDFSSNDEFLSKSFTLEEFLSFVENKILILDDLSNSLEKNNIIIFKQFCGEMYKALESKLKDYHKEENSFNLIKKRNILAFGILFCDCENIEKIKLFFDIFKNEDKKEIFKSKELNDFLITLFLISSYCLITTRNNITNEDKGIRKLGKEELLNLLKTSELKNCENLLKIFNNTFFKKESYNWNDFKKQFEDIDNGFGWILFSRGIRRKLEEN
;
A
#
# COMPACT_ATOMS: atom_id res chain seq x y z
N MET A 1 -20.07 23.23 -19.53
CA MET A 1 -20.34 22.55 -18.26
C MET A 1 -19.02 22.47 -17.52
N GLY A 2 -18.83 23.31 -16.50
CA GLY A 2 -17.58 23.40 -15.77
C GLY A 2 -17.45 22.28 -14.76
N CYS A 3 -16.35 21.55 -14.83
CA CYS A 3 -15.97 20.58 -13.79
C CYS A 3 -15.72 21.33 -12.49
N ASN A 4 -16.61 21.16 -11.53
CA ASN A 4 -16.44 21.60 -10.15
C ASN A 4 -15.46 20.65 -9.40
N PHE A 5 -14.28 20.41 -9.96
CA PHE A 5 -13.20 19.76 -9.24
C PHE A 5 -12.26 20.80 -8.68
N CYS A 6 -11.97 20.70 -7.40
CA CYS A 6 -11.04 21.48 -6.59
C CYS A 6 -11.63 22.69 -5.84
N LYS A 7 -12.46 22.40 -4.86
CA LYS A 7 -12.28 23.15 -3.60
C LYS A 7 -11.19 22.45 -2.81
N LYS A 8 -10.02 23.09 -2.70
CA LYS A 8 -8.96 22.67 -1.78
C LYS A 8 -9.57 22.60 -0.37
N LYS A 9 -9.88 21.39 0.08
CA LYS A 9 -10.11 21.12 1.49
C LYS A 9 -8.77 20.60 2.03
N ASP A 10 -8.20 21.30 3.00
CA ASP A 10 -6.95 20.90 3.64
C ASP A 10 -7.09 19.59 4.44
N TYR A 11 -8.32 19.08 4.56
CA TYR A 11 -8.64 17.88 5.34
C TYR A 11 -9.67 17.02 4.60
N VAL A 12 -9.45 15.72 4.59
CA VAL A 12 -10.42 14.71 4.14
C VAL A 12 -11.25 14.30 5.35
N ARG A 13 -12.54 14.54 5.29
CA ARG A 13 -13.48 14.13 6.33
C ARG A 13 -13.98 12.73 6.02
N ILE A 14 -13.83 11.83 6.97
CA ILE A 14 -14.19 10.43 6.80
C ILE A 14 -15.39 10.14 7.70
N ASN A 15 -16.47 9.71 7.08
CA ASN A 15 -17.73 9.43 7.73
C ASN A 15 -17.82 7.96 8.15
N TYR A 16 -16.76 7.40 8.76
CA TYR A 16 -16.92 6.13 9.41
C TYR A 16 -17.41 6.33 10.84
N ILE A 17 -18.62 5.95 11.07
CA ILE A 17 -19.20 5.91 12.40
C ILE A 17 -19.48 4.44 12.71
N ALA A 18 -18.48 3.72 13.24
CA ALA A 18 -18.81 2.63 14.11
C ALA A 18 -19.60 3.22 15.30
N PRO A 19 -20.61 2.54 15.84
CA PRO A 19 -21.55 3.13 16.81
C PRO A 19 -20.92 3.86 18.01
N ASP A 20 -19.62 3.63 18.27
CA ASP A 20 -18.89 4.21 19.41
C ASP A 20 -17.56 4.90 19.01
N GLU A 21 -17.30 5.14 17.71
CA GLU A 21 -16.03 5.74 17.28
C GLU A 21 -16.23 7.14 16.69
N LYS A 22 -15.31 8.04 17.05
CA LYS A 22 -15.27 9.41 16.52
C LYS A 22 -14.75 9.39 15.08
N GLU A 23 -15.31 10.29 14.25
CA GLU A 23 -14.80 10.59 12.93
C GLU A 23 -13.31 10.89 12.97
N ILE A 24 -12.54 10.24 12.08
CA ILE A 24 -11.11 10.51 11.90
C ILE A 24 -10.96 11.47 10.72
N VAL A 25 -10.46 12.67 11.01
CA VAL A 25 -10.13 13.68 10.00
C VAL A 25 -8.65 13.58 9.70
N LEU A 26 -8.31 13.37 8.43
CA LEU A 26 -6.92 13.33 7.97
C LEU A 26 -6.63 14.50 7.05
N LYS A 27 -5.36 14.92 7.05
CA LYS A 27 -4.87 15.97 6.16
C LYS A 27 -4.97 15.51 4.70
N ASP A 28 -5.47 16.37 3.83
CA ASP A 28 -5.43 16.13 2.38
C ASP A 28 -3.99 16.21 1.88
N TYR A 29 -3.50 15.09 1.35
CA TYR A 29 -2.16 14.96 0.78
C TYR A 29 -2.12 15.21 -0.73
N SER A 30 -3.16 15.80 -1.33
CA SER A 30 -3.14 16.17 -2.74
C SER A 30 -2.01 17.17 -3.04
N SER A 31 -1.26 16.94 -4.11
CA SER A 31 -0.17 17.81 -4.56
C SER A 31 -0.16 17.94 -6.08
N SER A 32 0.02 19.16 -6.58
CA SER A 32 0.17 19.41 -8.02
C SER A 32 1.43 18.76 -8.62
N ASN A 33 2.47 18.57 -7.81
CA ASN A 33 3.73 17.97 -8.25
C ASN A 33 3.59 16.45 -8.49
N ASP A 34 2.59 15.82 -7.85
CA ASP A 34 2.31 14.39 -7.97
C ASP A 34 1.35 14.06 -9.13
N GLU A 35 0.84 15.04 -9.86
CA GLU A 35 -0.21 14.83 -10.87
C GLU A 35 0.06 13.66 -11.82
N PRO A 36 1.26 13.49 -12.40
CA PRO A 36 1.55 12.35 -13.25
C PRO A 36 1.45 10.99 -12.54
N LEU A 37 1.82 10.93 -11.26
CA LEU A 37 1.73 9.71 -10.45
C LEU A 37 0.30 9.44 -10.00
N ILE A 38 -0.47 10.49 -9.71
CA ILE A 38 -1.90 10.41 -9.39
C ILE A 38 -2.67 9.77 -10.54
N ILE A 39 -2.38 10.18 -11.78
CA ILE A 39 -3.02 9.61 -12.97
C ILE A 39 -2.74 8.11 -13.06
N VAL A 40 -1.49 7.67 -12.82
CA VAL A 40 -1.14 6.24 -12.80
C VAL A 40 -1.87 5.51 -11.67
N GLU A 41 -1.91 6.09 -10.47
CA GLU A 41 -2.63 5.51 -9.32
C GLU A 41 -4.13 5.35 -9.61
N SER A 42 -4.77 6.36 -10.18
CA SER A 42 -6.22 6.40 -10.33
C SER A 42 -6.76 5.76 -11.60
N THR A 43 -6.01 5.80 -12.70
CA THR A 43 -6.50 5.35 -14.00
C THR A 43 -5.99 3.98 -14.45
N LYS A 44 -4.87 3.52 -13.89
CA LYS A 44 -4.22 2.26 -14.28
C LYS A 44 -4.14 1.25 -13.14
N ASN A 45 -4.51 1.66 -11.94
CA ASN A 45 -4.49 0.83 -10.76
C ASN A 45 -5.91 0.44 -10.33
N TYR A 46 -6.36 -0.73 -10.75
CA TYR A 46 -7.70 -1.22 -10.41
C TYR A 46 -7.88 -1.65 -8.95
N PHE A 47 -6.80 -1.71 -8.17
CA PHE A 47 -6.94 -1.88 -6.72
C PHE A 47 -7.78 -0.76 -6.09
N THR A 48 -7.80 0.43 -6.69
CA THR A 48 -8.65 1.55 -6.23
C THR A 48 -10.16 1.29 -6.36
N GLN A 49 -10.57 0.22 -7.03
CA GLN A 49 -11.96 -0.21 -7.17
C GLN A 49 -12.28 -1.44 -6.32
N VAL A 50 -11.31 -1.95 -5.57
CA VAL A 50 -11.46 -3.12 -4.70
C VAL A 50 -11.55 -2.65 -3.26
N GLN A 51 -12.55 -3.12 -2.52
CA GLN A 51 -12.63 -2.87 -1.08
C GLN A 51 -11.46 -3.55 -0.36
N LEU A 52 -10.89 -2.88 0.65
CA LEU A 52 -9.74 -3.43 1.39
C LEU A 52 -10.05 -4.77 2.03
N VAL A 53 -11.24 -4.92 2.60
CA VAL A 53 -11.69 -6.17 3.22
C VAL A 53 -11.73 -7.32 2.20
N ASP A 54 -12.21 -7.04 0.98
CA ASP A 54 -12.26 -8.04 -0.09
C ASP A 54 -10.86 -8.42 -0.55
N PHE A 55 -9.96 -7.44 -0.70
CA PHE A 55 -8.57 -7.69 -1.05
C PHE A 55 -7.89 -8.64 -0.04
N VAL A 56 -8.08 -8.40 1.25
CA VAL A 56 -7.53 -9.24 2.32
C VAL A 56 -8.10 -10.65 2.25
N ASN A 57 -9.43 -10.78 2.19
CA ASN A 57 -10.12 -12.08 2.12
C ASN A 57 -9.70 -12.88 0.88
N LEU A 58 -9.59 -12.23 -0.29
CA LEU A 58 -9.16 -12.89 -1.53
C LEU A 58 -7.70 -13.36 -1.47
N LEU A 59 -6.83 -12.58 -0.80
CA LEU A 59 -5.43 -12.97 -0.61
C LEU A 59 -5.31 -14.20 0.31
N GLU A 60 -6.11 -14.27 1.36
CA GLU A 60 -6.18 -15.44 2.25
C GLU A 60 -6.71 -16.67 1.52
N GLN A 61 -7.82 -16.55 0.78
CA GLN A 61 -8.39 -17.64 -0.02
C GLN A 61 -7.39 -18.16 -1.04
N PHE A 62 -6.75 -17.29 -1.81
CA PHE A 62 -5.74 -17.67 -2.79
C PHE A 62 -4.61 -18.49 -2.15
N ASN A 63 -4.22 -18.12 -0.95
CA ASN A 63 -3.18 -18.84 -0.22
C ASN A 63 -3.61 -20.23 0.22
N LEU A 64 -4.85 -20.40 0.73
CA LEU A 64 -5.36 -21.70 1.12
C LEU A 64 -5.42 -22.64 -0.09
N GLU A 65 -5.91 -22.16 -1.23
CA GLU A 65 -5.96 -22.92 -2.48
C GLU A 65 -4.57 -23.36 -2.95
N THR A 66 -3.59 -22.45 -2.93
CA THR A 66 -2.21 -22.78 -3.34
C THR A 66 -1.48 -23.68 -2.35
N SER A 67 -1.91 -23.72 -1.09
CA SER A 67 -1.37 -24.63 -0.05
C SER A 67 -2.04 -26.00 -0.03
N GLY A 68 -3.05 -26.21 -0.87
CA GLY A 68 -3.82 -27.47 -0.91
C GLY A 68 -4.74 -27.70 0.30
N ILE A 69 -5.02 -26.67 1.08
CA ILE A 69 -5.91 -26.70 2.22
C ILE A 69 -7.31 -26.31 1.73
N ILE A 70 -8.18 -27.30 1.56
CA ILE A 70 -9.60 -27.06 1.22
C ILE A 70 -10.34 -26.87 2.54
N THR A 71 -10.84 -25.67 2.81
CA THR A 71 -11.74 -25.40 3.94
C THR A 71 -13.12 -25.07 3.40
N ASP A 72 -14.12 -25.90 3.76
CA ASP A 72 -15.53 -25.68 3.41
C ASP A 72 -16.23 -24.64 4.32
N GLU A 73 -15.53 -24.10 5.32
CA GLU A 73 -16.10 -23.13 6.24
C GLU A 73 -15.73 -21.68 5.85
N PRO A 74 -16.71 -20.76 5.83
CA PRO A 74 -16.42 -19.34 5.67
C PRO A 74 -15.58 -18.86 6.87
N MET A 75 -14.36 -18.42 6.61
CA MET A 75 -13.50 -17.89 7.66
C MET A 75 -14.13 -16.66 8.28
N HIS A 76 -14.45 -16.75 9.57
CA HIS A 76 -14.84 -15.61 10.36
C HIS A 76 -13.66 -14.66 10.52
N SER A 77 -13.92 -13.38 10.35
CA SER A 77 -13.07 -12.21 10.21
C SER A 77 -12.15 -11.83 11.37
N ASP A 78 -11.71 -12.76 12.18
CA ASP A 78 -10.56 -12.51 13.02
C ASP A 78 -9.32 -12.83 12.20
N PHE A 79 -8.76 -11.79 11.57
CA PHE A 79 -7.43 -11.82 10.97
C PHE A 79 -6.46 -12.26 12.09
N SER A 80 -6.42 -13.55 12.34
CA SER A 80 -5.43 -14.11 13.23
C SER A 80 -4.12 -13.92 12.48
N SER A 81 -3.24 -13.11 13.02
CA SER A 81 -1.89 -12.92 12.53
C SER A 81 -1.17 -14.28 12.59
N ASN A 82 -1.52 -15.17 11.69
CA ASN A 82 -0.81 -16.42 11.52
C ASN A 82 0.55 -16.03 10.95
N ASP A 83 1.53 -15.81 11.84
CA ASP A 83 2.89 -15.38 11.48
C ASP A 83 3.49 -16.29 10.40
N GLU A 84 3.10 -17.56 10.40
CA GLU A 84 3.49 -18.52 9.37
C GLU A 84 2.95 -18.14 7.99
N PHE A 85 1.69 -17.69 7.91
CA PHE A 85 1.07 -17.25 6.66
C PHE A 85 1.73 -15.97 6.12
N LEU A 86 1.88 -14.96 6.96
CA LEU A 86 2.41 -13.64 6.58
C LEU A 86 3.91 -13.67 6.25
N SER A 87 4.63 -14.67 6.78
CA SER A 87 6.08 -14.84 6.54
C SER A 87 6.41 -15.57 5.24
N LYS A 88 5.45 -16.28 4.63
CA LYS A 88 5.67 -16.99 3.35
C LYS A 88 6.01 -16.02 2.24
N SER A 89 6.95 -16.41 1.38
CA SER A 89 7.28 -15.66 0.16
C SER A 89 6.13 -15.67 -0.83
N PHE A 90 6.07 -14.63 -1.66
CA PHE A 90 5.08 -14.46 -2.70
C PHE A 90 5.81 -14.14 -4.01
N THR A 91 5.81 -15.06 -4.94
CA THR A 91 6.52 -14.91 -6.21
C THR A 91 5.80 -13.97 -7.17
N LEU A 92 6.49 -13.50 -8.22
CA LEU A 92 5.84 -12.71 -9.28
C LEU A 92 4.69 -13.50 -9.94
N GLU A 93 4.91 -14.80 -10.18
CA GLU A 93 3.89 -15.66 -10.82
C GLU A 93 2.66 -15.81 -9.92
N GLU A 94 2.86 -16.04 -8.63
CA GLU A 94 1.76 -16.10 -7.65
C GLU A 94 1.03 -14.75 -7.55
N PHE A 95 1.76 -13.63 -7.55
CA PHE A 95 1.15 -12.31 -7.51
C PHE A 95 0.30 -12.03 -8.74
N LEU A 96 0.82 -12.31 -9.94
CA LEU A 96 0.06 -12.15 -11.18
C LEU A 96 -1.13 -13.11 -11.25
N SER A 97 -0.97 -14.36 -10.79
CA SER A 97 -2.06 -15.33 -10.69
C SER A 97 -3.15 -14.87 -9.70
N PHE A 98 -2.75 -14.31 -8.56
CA PHE A 98 -3.69 -13.68 -7.61
C PHE A 98 -4.48 -12.54 -8.26
N VAL A 99 -3.79 -11.63 -8.96
CA VAL A 99 -4.44 -10.52 -9.67
C VAL A 99 -5.42 -11.04 -10.72
N GLU A 100 -5.03 -12.04 -11.51
CA GLU A 100 -5.86 -12.60 -12.58
C GLU A 100 -7.07 -13.35 -12.06
N ASN A 101 -6.85 -14.23 -11.09
CA ASN A 101 -7.84 -15.22 -10.66
C ASN A 101 -8.70 -14.74 -9.48
N LYS A 102 -8.34 -13.66 -8.82
CA LYS A 102 -9.08 -13.13 -7.67
C LYS A 102 -9.52 -11.68 -7.86
N ILE A 103 -8.64 -10.79 -8.31
CA ILE A 103 -8.96 -9.36 -8.43
C ILE A 103 -9.77 -9.08 -9.70
N LEU A 104 -9.29 -9.54 -10.86
CA LEU A 104 -9.93 -9.22 -12.15
C LEU A 104 -11.25 -9.97 -12.41
N ILE A 105 -11.58 -10.98 -11.61
CA ILE A 105 -12.86 -11.71 -11.72
C ILE A 105 -13.96 -11.10 -10.85
N LEU A 106 -13.67 -10.10 -10.02
CA LEU A 106 -14.71 -9.40 -9.27
C LEU A 106 -15.75 -8.83 -10.24
N ASP A 107 -17.04 -9.08 -9.99
CA ASP A 107 -18.14 -8.77 -10.91
C ASP A 107 -18.16 -7.31 -11.37
N ASP A 108 -17.86 -6.39 -10.47
CA ASP A 108 -17.82 -4.95 -10.77
C ASP A 108 -16.67 -4.58 -11.71
N LEU A 109 -15.56 -5.30 -11.67
CA LEU A 109 -14.40 -5.09 -12.54
C LEU A 109 -14.55 -5.82 -13.87
N SER A 110 -15.03 -7.06 -13.87
CA SER A 110 -15.12 -7.89 -15.08
C SER A 110 -16.07 -7.31 -16.14
N ASN A 111 -17.14 -6.63 -15.70
CA ASN A 111 -18.15 -6.04 -16.58
C ASN A 111 -17.78 -4.63 -17.08
N SER A 112 -16.85 -3.95 -16.43
CA SER A 112 -16.48 -2.56 -16.76
C SER A 112 -15.19 -2.42 -17.56
N LEU A 113 -14.40 -3.50 -17.66
CA LEU A 113 -13.05 -3.43 -18.21
C LEU A 113 -12.98 -3.81 -19.69
N GLU A 114 -12.51 -2.87 -20.51
CA GLU A 114 -12.02 -3.19 -21.85
C GLU A 114 -10.78 -4.10 -21.77
N LYS A 115 -10.63 -5.04 -22.71
CA LYS A 115 -9.50 -5.99 -22.76
C LYS A 115 -8.13 -5.30 -22.67
N ASN A 116 -7.99 -4.14 -23.29
CA ASN A 116 -6.73 -3.38 -23.27
C ASN A 116 -6.38 -2.88 -21.86
N ASN A 117 -7.37 -2.53 -21.05
CA ASN A 117 -7.17 -2.06 -19.70
C ASN A 117 -6.70 -3.18 -18.75
N ILE A 118 -7.19 -4.40 -18.96
CA ILE A 118 -6.73 -5.59 -18.23
C ILE A 118 -5.23 -5.83 -18.49
N ILE A 119 -4.79 -5.73 -19.74
CA ILE A 119 -3.38 -5.92 -20.12
C ILE A 119 -2.50 -4.86 -19.41
N ILE A 120 -2.94 -3.60 -19.43
CA ILE A 120 -2.22 -2.50 -18.81
C ILE A 120 -2.14 -2.69 -17.29
N PHE A 121 -3.22 -3.14 -16.66
CA PHE A 121 -3.21 -3.40 -15.21
C PHE A 121 -2.28 -4.55 -14.83
N LYS A 122 -2.28 -5.65 -15.59
CA LYS A 122 -1.31 -6.74 -15.40
C LYS A 122 0.12 -6.25 -15.54
N GLN A 123 0.38 -5.44 -16.55
CA GLN A 123 1.70 -4.81 -16.75
C GLN A 123 2.05 -3.91 -15.55
N PHE A 124 1.11 -3.08 -15.08
CA PHE A 124 1.28 -2.26 -13.88
C PHE A 124 1.68 -3.12 -12.67
N CYS A 125 0.95 -4.18 -12.39
CA CYS A 125 1.24 -5.10 -11.29
C CYS A 125 2.62 -5.76 -11.43
N GLY A 126 2.95 -6.24 -12.62
CA GLY A 126 4.24 -6.87 -12.90
C GLY A 126 5.43 -5.92 -12.73
N GLU A 127 5.33 -4.70 -13.23
CA GLU A 127 6.40 -3.70 -13.10
C GLU A 127 6.54 -3.21 -11.64
N MET A 128 5.43 -3.02 -10.93
CA MET A 128 5.45 -2.68 -9.51
C MET A 128 6.15 -3.76 -8.69
N TYR A 129 5.81 -5.04 -8.93
CA TYR A 129 6.43 -6.17 -8.23
C TYR A 129 7.93 -6.24 -8.49
N LYS A 130 8.36 -6.19 -9.76
CA LYS A 130 9.79 -6.25 -10.15
C LYS A 130 10.59 -5.10 -9.55
N ALA A 131 10.03 -3.88 -9.57
CA ALA A 131 10.68 -2.70 -8.98
C ALA A 131 10.84 -2.86 -7.46
N LEU A 132 9.81 -3.37 -6.78
CA LEU A 132 9.84 -3.64 -5.35
C LEU A 132 10.87 -4.73 -5.00
N GLU A 133 10.85 -5.85 -5.71
CA GLU A 133 11.79 -6.95 -5.51
C GLU A 133 13.24 -6.49 -5.66
N SER A 134 13.52 -5.71 -6.72
CA SER A 134 14.86 -5.15 -6.95
C SER A 134 15.33 -4.29 -5.77
N LYS A 135 14.48 -3.41 -5.24
CA LYS A 135 14.84 -2.53 -4.13
C LYS A 135 14.92 -3.21 -2.78
N LEU A 136 14.09 -4.23 -2.56
CA LEU A 136 14.22 -5.05 -1.34
C LEU A 136 15.51 -5.88 -1.34
N LYS A 137 16.00 -6.34 -2.50
CA LYS A 137 17.34 -6.93 -2.64
C LYS A 137 18.44 -5.96 -2.20
N ASP A 138 18.38 -4.72 -2.69
CA ASP A 138 19.33 -3.67 -2.29
C ASP A 138 19.27 -3.39 -0.78
N TYR A 139 18.07 -3.38 -0.19
CA TYR A 139 17.86 -3.12 1.23
C TYR A 139 18.42 -4.21 2.14
N HIS A 140 18.14 -5.47 1.82
CA HIS A 140 18.56 -6.60 2.65
C HIS A 140 20.03 -7.00 2.43
N LYS A 141 20.68 -6.50 1.37
CA LYS A 141 22.08 -6.82 1.01
C LYS A 141 22.39 -8.33 0.93
N GLU A 142 21.37 -9.14 0.66
CA GLU A 142 21.51 -10.59 0.58
C GLU A 142 21.71 -11.01 -0.88
N GLU A 143 22.86 -11.58 -1.20
CA GLU A 143 23.21 -12.03 -2.56
C GLU A 143 22.38 -13.23 -3.04
N ASN A 144 21.75 -14.00 -2.15
CA ASN A 144 21.12 -15.29 -2.45
C ASN A 144 19.65 -15.44 -2.08
N SER A 145 18.93 -14.36 -1.71
CA SER A 145 17.53 -14.50 -1.34
C SER A 145 16.62 -14.50 -2.58
N PHE A 146 16.27 -15.68 -3.03
CA PHE A 146 15.10 -15.87 -3.91
C PHE A 146 13.83 -15.58 -3.09
N ASN A 147 12.90 -14.79 -3.65
CA ASN A 147 11.59 -14.51 -3.07
C ASN A 147 11.61 -13.61 -1.80
N LEU A 148 12.05 -12.36 -1.96
CA LEU A 148 12.11 -11.37 -0.88
C LEU A 148 10.75 -10.77 -0.52
N ILE A 149 9.79 -10.78 -1.44
CA ILE A 149 8.47 -10.22 -1.19
C ILE A 149 7.66 -11.27 -0.43
N LYS A 150 7.35 -10.96 0.82
CA LYS A 150 6.48 -11.79 1.67
C LYS A 150 5.03 -11.41 1.45
N LYS A 151 4.09 -12.30 1.78
CA LYS A 151 2.64 -12.03 1.71
C LYS A 151 2.26 -10.79 2.52
N ARG A 152 2.88 -10.58 3.67
CA ARG A 152 2.75 -9.34 4.45
C ARG A 152 3.01 -8.08 3.61
N ASN A 153 4.02 -8.11 2.74
CA ASN A 153 4.37 -6.98 1.88
C ASN A 153 3.30 -6.72 0.81
N ILE A 154 2.57 -7.76 0.38
CA ILE A 154 1.44 -7.59 -0.55
C ILE A 154 0.28 -6.82 0.08
N LEU A 155 0.07 -6.95 1.40
CA LEU A 155 -0.94 -6.15 2.12
C LEU A 155 -0.67 -4.64 2.05
N ALA A 156 0.58 -4.23 1.81
CA ALA A 156 0.92 -2.83 1.56
C ALA A 156 0.20 -2.26 0.32
N PHE A 157 -0.01 -3.06 -0.73
CA PHE A 157 -0.80 -2.64 -1.89
C PHE A 157 -2.26 -2.37 -1.49
N GLY A 158 -2.84 -3.24 -0.65
CA GLY A 158 -4.19 -3.05 -0.12
C GLY A 158 -4.30 -1.73 0.66
N ILE A 159 -3.42 -1.50 1.63
CA ILE A 159 -3.43 -0.28 2.45
C ILE A 159 -3.27 0.98 1.60
N LEU A 160 -2.39 0.96 0.59
CA LEU A 160 -2.09 2.15 -0.21
C LEU A 160 -3.14 2.44 -1.28
N PHE A 161 -3.74 1.39 -1.86
CA PHE A 161 -4.50 1.54 -3.11
C PHE A 161 -5.96 1.09 -3.03
N CYS A 162 -6.33 0.13 -2.17
CA CYS A 162 -7.71 -0.30 -2.08
C CYS A 162 -8.62 0.78 -1.50
N ASP A 163 -9.88 0.75 -1.94
CA ASP A 163 -10.92 1.64 -1.44
C ASP A 163 -11.35 1.17 -0.05
N CYS A 164 -11.31 2.09 0.90
CA CYS A 164 -11.77 1.87 2.25
C CYS A 164 -11.67 3.15 3.09
N GLU A 165 -12.24 3.10 4.25
CA GLU A 165 -12.10 4.14 5.26
C GLU A 165 -10.73 4.07 5.95
N ASN A 166 -10.26 5.22 6.44
CA ASN A 166 -8.92 5.25 7.06
C ASN A 166 -8.84 4.42 8.33
N ILE A 167 -9.94 4.31 9.07
CA ILE A 167 -9.98 3.46 10.26
C ILE A 167 -9.72 1.99 9.92
N GLU A 168 -10.20 1.51 8.77
CA GLU A 168 -9.97 0.15 8.30
C GLU A 168 -8.49 -0.06 7.94
N LYS A 169 -7.85 0.94 7.30
CA LYS A 169 -6.39 0.90 7.03
C LYS A 169 -5.58 0.85 8.32
N ILE A 170 -5.93 1.70 9.30
CA ILE A 170 -5.27 1.73 10.61
C ILE A 170 -5.46 0.40 11.32
N LYS A 171 -6.68 -0.15 11.27
CA LYS A 171 -7.02 -1.43 11.91
C LYS A 171 -6.23 -2.58 11.28
N LEU A 172 -6.22 -2.68 9.95
CA LEU A 172 -5.43 -3.70 9.25
C LEU A 172 -3.94 -3.57 9.58
N PHE A 173 -3.40 -2.33 9.59
CA PHE A 173 -2.00 -2.11 9.94
C PHE A 173 -1.69 -2.59 11.37
N PHE A 174 -2.57 -2.30 12.32
CA PHE A 174 -2.44 -2.80 13.68
C PHE A 174 -2.51 -4.33 13.74
N ASP A 175 -3.50 -4.93 13.07
CA ASP A 175 -3.73 -6.37 13.11
C ASP A 175 -2.59 -7.18 12.49
N ILE A 176 -1.91 -6.65 11.47
CA ILE A 176 -0.73 -7.31 10.85
C ILE A 176 0.43 -7.47 11.85
N PHE A 177 0.58 -6.55 12.81
CA PHE A 177 1.76 -6.46 13.68
C PHE A 177 1.48 -6.61 15.17
N LYS A 178 0.21 -6.72 15.58
CA LYS A 178 -0.11 -6.95 16.99
C LYS A 178 0.42 -8.31 17.45
N ASN A 179 0.98 -8.33 18.63
CA ASN A 179 1.28 -9.59 19.31
C ASN A 179 -0.03 -10.22 19.78
N GLU A 180 -0.25 -11.50 19.49
CA GLU A 180 -1.50 -12.20 19.80
C GLU A 180 -1.79 -12.26 21.31
N ASP A 181 -0.78 -12.52 22.11
CA ASP A 181 -0.93 -12.67 23.56
C ASP A 181 -1.20 -11.34 24.24
N LYS A 182 -0.45 -10.28 23.86
CA LYS A 182 -0.49 -8.97 24.51
C LYS A 182 -1.53 -8.03 23.89
N LYS A 183 -2.00 -8.32 22.67
CA LYS A 183 -2.85 -7.41 21.89
C LYS A 183 -2.25 -6.01 21.72
N GLU A 184 -0.93 -5.95 21.58
CA GLU A 184 -0.14 -4.73 21.43
C GLU A 184 0.82 -4.85 20.24
N ILE A 185 1.16 -3.70 19.66
CA ILE A 185 2.17 -3.59 18.61
C ILE A 185 3.50 -3.12 19.23
N PHE A 186 4.58 -3.77 18.82
CA PHE A 186 5.94 -3.48 19.22
C PHE A 186 6.78 -3.09 18.00
N LYS A 187 7.87 -2.35 18.26
CA LYS A 187 8.88 -2.16 17.24
C LYS A 187 9.54 -3.50 16.92
N SER A 188 9.48 -3.90 15.66
CA SER A 188 10.06 -5.16 15.19
C SER A 188 10.78 -4.98 13.84
N LYS A 189 11.56 -5.99 13.45
CA LYS A 189 12.19 -6.02 12.13
C LYS A 189 11.12 -6.12 11.04
N GLU A 190 10.12 -6.95 11.24
CA GLU A 190 9.01 -7.18 10.32
C GLU A 190 8.22 -5.91 10.04
N LEU A 191 7.98 -5.11 11.09
CA LEU A 191 7.34 -3.80 10.96
C LEU A 191 8.21 -2.84 10.14
N ASN A 192 9.52 -2.81 10.40
CA ASN A 192 10.45 -1.98 9.65
C ASN A 192 10.50 -2.37 8.17
N ASP A 193 10.55 -3.66 7.86
CA ASP A 193 10.53 -4.18 6.50
C ASP A 193 9.24 -3.81 5.77
N PHE A 194 8.11 -3.85 6.47
CA PHE A 194 6.83 -3.45 5.92
C PHE A 194 6.76 -1.93 5.66
N LEU A 195 7.26 -1.11 6.57
CA LEU A 195 7.33 0.34 6.39
C LEU A 195 8.21 0.72 5.20
N ILE A 196 9.36 0.09 5.05
CA ILE A 196 10.21 0.26 3.86
C ILE A 196 9.45 -0.14 2.60
N THR A 197 8.68 -1.23 2.64
CA THR A 197 7.85 -1.66 1.51
C THR A 197 6.81 -0.59 1.14
N LEU A 198 6.09 -0.02 2.13
CA LEU A 198 5.15 1.08 1.90
C LEU A 198 5.84 2.29 1.25
N PHE A 199 7.03 2.67 1.73
CA PHE A 199 7.78 3.81 1.20
C PHE A 199 8.25 3.55 -0.24
N LEU A 200 8.78 2.36 -0.52
CA LEU A 200 9.24 1.97 -1.85
C LEU A 200 8.09 1.89 -2.85
N ILE A 201 6.96 1.27 -2.48
CA ILE A 201 5.78 1.21 -3.35
C ILE A 201 5.30 2.62 -3.69
N SER A 202 5.18 3.48 -2.67
CA SER A 202 4.64 4.83 -2.83
C SER A 202 5.53 5.77 -3.64
N SER A 203 6.82 5.48 -3.74
CA SER A 203 7.80 6.34 -4.38
C SER A 203 8.46 5.64 -5.57
N TYR A 204 9.55 4.93 -5.36
CA TYR A 204 10.38 4.35 -6.42
C TYR A 204 9.58 3.44 -7.37
N CYS A 205 8.76 2.54 -6.83
CA CYS A 205 8.02 1.59 -7.66
C CYS A 205 6.99 2.29 -8.54
N LEU A 206 6.22 3.25 -8.01
CA LEU A 206 5.26 4.04 -8.81
C LEU A 206 5.95 4.83 -9.92
N ILE A 207 7.07 5.49 -9.62
CA ILE A 207 7.82 6.29 -10.60
C ILE A 207 8.36 5.39 -11.72
N THR A 208 8.97 4.26 -11.36
CA THR A 208 9.53 3.31 -12.31
C THR A 208 8.44 2.69 -13.19
N THR A 209 7.35 2.24 -12.56
CA THR A 209 6.20 1.66 -13.26
C THR A 209 5.58 2.65 -14.23
N ARG A 210 5.37 3.89 -13.78
CA ARG A 210 4.86 4.95 -14.63
C ARG A 210 5.77 5.17 -15.87
N ASN A 211 7.07 5.22 -15.67
CA ASN A 211 8.01 5.42 -16.78
C ASN A 211 7.99 4.26 -17.79
N ASN A 212 7.77 3.03 -17.32
CA ASN A 212 7.76 1.84 -18.17
C ASN A 212 6.43 1.66 -18.95
N ILE A 213 5.30 2.07 -18.36
CA ILE A 213 3.96 1.90 -18.98
C ILE A 213 3.64 2.98 -20.02
N THR A 214 4.18 4.18 -19.89
CA THR A 214 3.77 5.36 -20.67
C THR A 214 4.10 5.36 -22.14
N ASN A 215 4.81 4.37 -22.66
CA ASN A 215 5.16 4.34 -24.09
C ASN A 215 3.97 4.06 -25.01
N GLU A 216 2.83 3.56 -24.50
CA GLU A 216 1.69 3.10 -25.31
C GLU A 216 0.40 3.88 -25.05
N ASP A 217 0.33 4.72 -24.02
CA ASP A 217 -0.90 5.40 -23.62
C ASP A 217 -0.90 6.88 -24.00
N LYS A 218 -1.72 7.23 -24.99
CA LYS A 218 -1.82 8.58 -25.55
C LYS A 218 -2.28 9.66 -24.55
N GLY A 219 -2.76 9.26 -23.39
CA GLY A 219 -3.31 10.16 -22.34
C GLY A 219 -2.30 10.59 -21.27
N ILE A 220 -1.15 9.91 -21.15
CA ILE A 220 -0.20 10.19 -20.08
C ILE A 220 1.08 10.80 -20.65
N ARG A 221 1.37 12.05 -20.29
CA ARG A 221 2.61 12.72 -20.66
C ARG A 221 3.83 11.94 -20.12
N LYS A 222 4.78 11.63 -21.00
CA LYS A 222 6.07 11.08 -20.59
C LYS A 222 6.79 12.09 -19.70
N LEU A 223 7.35 11.63 -18.58
CA LEU A 223 8.19 12.47 -17.73
C LEU A 223 9.42 12.93 -18.50
N GLY A 224 9.78 14.21 -18.35
CA GLY A 224 11.05 14.70 -18.82
C GLY A 224 12.22 14.02 -18.10
N LYS A 225 13.38 13.88 -18.76
CA LYS A 225 14.55 13.23 -18.16
C LYS A 225 14.96 13.85 -16.82
N GLU A 226 14.90 15.16 -16.71
CA GLU A 226 15.26 15.90 -15.50
C GLU A 226 14.21 15.68 -14.40
N GLU A 227 12.93 15.75 -14.74
CA GLU A 227 11.82 15.48 -13.83
C GLU A 227 11.88 14.05 -13.28
N LEU A 228 12.12 13.06 -14.15
CA LEU A 228 12.30 11.66 -13.75
C LEU A 228 13.50 11.49 -12.81
N LEU A 229 14.64 12.11 -13.11
CA LEU A 229 15.83 12.03 -12.27
C LEU A 229 15.60 12.65 -10.90
N ASN A 230 14.90 13.77 -10.82
CA ASN A 230 14.58 14.43 -9.55
C ASN A 230 13.65 13.54 -8.70
N LEU A 231 12.59 12.97 -9.28
CA LEU A 231 11.70 12.05 -8.58
C LEU A 231 12.42 10.78 -8.10
N LEU A 232 13.28 10.19 -8.94
CA LEU A 232 14.07 9.02 -8.56
C LEU A 232 15.08 9.34 -7.44
N LYS A 233 15.65 10.55 -7.42
CA LYS A 233 16.58 10.97 -6.38
C LYS A 233 15.90 11.08 -5.01
N THR A 234 14.68 11.63 -4.93
CA THR A 234 13.91 11.66 -3.67
C THR A 234 13.50 10.27 -3.21
N SER A 235 13.35 9.34 -4.16
CA SER A 235 12.90 7.95 -3.94
C SER A 235 14.04 6.96 -3.70
N GLU A 236 15.28 7.43 -3.49
CA GLU A 236 16.41 6.57 -3.18
C GLU A 236 16.19 5.79 -1.87
N LEU A 237 16.67 4.56 -1.84
CA LEU A 237 16.55 3.69 -0.67
C LEU A 237 17.06 4.37 0.62
N LYS A 238 18.16 5.12 0.53
CA LYS A 238 18.71 5.88 1.65
C LYS A 238 17.71 6.87 2.26
N ASN A 239 16.91 7.53 1.43
CA ASN A 239 15.86 8.47 1.90
C ASN A 239 14.73 7.71 2.58
N CYS A 240 14.33 6.54 2.06
CA CYS A 240 13.38 5.66 2.72
C CYS A 240 13.90 5.17 4.09
N GLU A 241 15.18 4.78 4.18
CA GLU A 241 15.81 4.41 5.45
C GLU A 241 15.88 5.56 6.44
N ASN A 242 16.14 6.78 5.98
CA ASN A 242 16.14 7.97 6.83
C ASN A 242 14.71 8.26 7.33
N LEU A 243 13.71 8.21 6.47
CA LEU A 243 12.31 8.37 6.86
C LEU A 243 11.88 7.30 7.87
N LEU A 244 12.33 6.04 7.70
CA LEU A 244 12.10 4.97 8.68
C LEU A 244 12.72 5.30 10.05
N LYS A 245 13.94 5.84 10.08
CA LYS A 245 14.57 6.26 11.35
C LYS A 245 13.77 7.37 12.02
N ILE A 246 13.33 8.37 11.26
CA ILE A 246 12.49 9.45 11.78
C ILE A 246 11.18 8.89 12.31
N PHE A 247 10.49 8.03 11.55
CA PHE A 247 9.27 7.37 11.99
C PHE A 247 9.48 6.63 13.30
N ASN A 248 10.48 5.76 13.37
CA ASN A 248 10.76 4.97 14.57
C ASN A 248 11.04 5.83 15.80
N ASN A 249 11.75 6.95 15.65
CA ASN A 249 12.10 7.83 16.74
C ASN A 249 10.92 8.67 17.22
N THR A 250 9.97 8.98 16.33
CA THR A 250 8.82 9.83 16.65
C THR A 250 7.58 9.03 17.01
N PHE A 251 7.36 7.90 16.37
CA PHE A 251 6.20 7.03 16.62
C PHE A 251 6.37 6.21 17.89
N PHE A 252 7.48 5.48 18.02
CA PHE A 252 7.72 4.61 19.19
C PHE A 252 8.32 5.37 20.37
N LYS A 253 7.54 6.30 20.94
CA LYS A 253 7.87 6.95 22.23
C LYS A 253 7.62 6.05 23.43
N LYS A 254 6.80 5.01 23.28
CA LYS A 254 6.54 3.94 24.23
C LYS A 254 7.12 2.64 23.68
N GLU A 255 7.32 1.67 24.57
CA GLU A 255 7.81 0.34 24.23
C GLU A 255 6.78 -0.44 23.39
N SER A 256 5.49 -0.24 23.68
CA SER A 256 4.39 -0.85 22.93
C SER A 256 3.15 0.06 22.88
N TYR A 257 2.25 -0.26 21.98
CA TYR A 257 0.97 0.42 21.81
C TYR A 257 -0.16 -0.60 21.72
N ASN A 258 -1.17 -0.47 22.59
CA ASN A 258 -2.47 -1.11 22.41
C ASN A 258 -3.26 -0.41 21.31
N TRP A 259 -4.42 -0.97 20.90
CA TRP A 259 -5.23 -0.42 19.83
C TRP A 259 -5.57 1.08 20.01
N ASN A 260 -6.01 1.48 21.21
CA ASN A 260 -6.42 2.86 21.46
C ASN A 260 -5.24 3.84 21.38
N ASP A 261 -4.10 3.49 21.94
CA ASP A 261 -2.89 4.29 21.88
C ASP A 261 -2.32 4.37 20.45
N PHE A 262 -2.38 3.24 19.70
CA PHE A 262 -1.97 3.18 18.32
C PHE A 262 -2.84 4.07 17.43
N LYS A 263 -4.17 3.93 17.53
CA LYS A 263 -5.15 4.71 16.78
C LYS A 263 -4.95 6.22 16.99
N LYS A 264 -4.72 6.65 18.24
CA LYS A 264 -4.45 8.07 18.58
C LYS A 264 -3.25 8.67 17.84
N GLN A 265 -2.26 7.86 17.43
CA GLN A 265 -1.12 8.37 16.67
C GLN A 265 -1.54 8.84 15.26
N PHE A 266 -2.70 8.44 14.78
CA PHE A 266 -3.23 8.81 13.47
C PHE A 266 -4.28 9.93 13.55
N GLU A 267 -4.84 10.19 14.73
CA GLU A 267 -5.88 11.20 14.96
C GLU A 267 -5.34 12.65 15.01
N ASP A 268 -4.06 12.84 15.29
CA ASP A 268 -3.43 14.16 15.26
C ASP A 268 -3.21 14.60 13.81
N ILE A 269 -3.96 15.60 13.37
CA ILE A 269 -3.97 16.08 11.99
C ILE A 269 -2.63 16.73 11.62
N ASP A 270 -2.00 17.43 12.54
CA ASP A 270 -0.79 18.22 12.28
C ASP A 270 0.50 17.42 12.46
N ASN A 271 0.54 16.58 13.51
CA ASN A 271 1.74 15.83 13.90
C ASN A 271 1.55 14.32 13.84
N GLY A 272 0.36 13.84 13.46
CA GLY A 272 0.05 12.43 13.40
C GLY A 272 0.67 11.70 12.22
N PHE A 273 0.49 10.39 12.22
CA PHE A 273 1.09 9.47 11.23
C PHE A 273 0.13 9.08 10.10
N GLY A 274 -1.01 9.78 9.95
CA GLY A 274 -1.98 9.54 8.89
C GLY A 274 -1.38 9.53 7.47
N TRP A 275 -0.30 10.28 7.26
CA TRP A 275 0.41 10.35 5.98
C TRP A 275 0.91 8.98 5.47
N ILE A 276 1.20 8.03 6.38
CA ILE A 276 1.73 6.70 6.02
C ILE A 276 0.69 5.81 5.31
N LEU A 277 -0.58 6.13 5.44
CA LEU A 277 -1.70 5.40 4.81
C LEU A 277 -1.93 5.81 3.34
N PHE A 278 -1.17 6.78 2.84
CA PHE A 278 -1.34 7.35 1.50
C PHE A 278 -0.01 7.46 0.79
N SER A 279 0.05 6.97 -0.44
CA SER A 279 1.27 7.07 -1.26
C SER A 279 1.72 8.53 -1.45
N ARG A 280 0.81 9.48 -1.59
CA ARG A 280 1.13 10.91 -1.66
C ARG A 280 1.70 11.47 -0.36
N GLY A 281 1.13 11.06 0.77
CA GLY A 281 1.63 11.45 2.09
C GLY A 281 3.07 11.01 2.30
N ILE A 282 3.37 9.77 1.93
CA ILE A 282 4.72 9.20 1.99
C ILE A 282 5.68 9.97 1.07
N ARG A 283 5.31 10.24 -0.20
CA ARG A 283 6.16 11.00 -1.13
C ARG A 283 6.49 12.39 -0.59
N ARG A 284 5.50 13.12 -0.08
CA ARG A 284 5.74 14.43 0.56
C ARG A 284 6.74 14.35 1.71
N LYS A 285 6.60 13.33 2.56
CA LYS A 285 7.55 13.14 3.66
C LYS A 285 8.96 12.79 3.19
N LEU A 286 9.10 12.12 2.05
CA LEU A 286 10.40 11.85 1.43
C LEU A 286 11.01 13.13 0.82
N GLU A 287 10.19 14.05 0.31
CA GLU A 287 10.64 15.34 -0.25
C GLU A 287 11.06 16.34 0.84
N GLU A 288 10.44 16.27 2.03
CA GLU A 288 10.74 17.15 3.17
C GLU A 288 12.03 16.77 3.90
N ASN A 289 12.58 15.55 3.69
CA ASN A 289 13.76 15.01 4.37
C ASN A 289 14.96 14.78 3.43
#